data_17311e208df927217a94bb42314b25d3
#
_entry.id   17311e208df927217a94bb42314b25d3
#
_cell.length_a   1.000
_cell.length_b   1.000
_cell.length_c   1.000
_cell.angle_alpha   90.00
_cell.angle_beta   90.00
_cell.angle_gamma   90.00
#
_symmetry.space_group_name_H-M   'P 1'
#
loop_
_entity.id
_entity.type
_entity.pdbx_description
1 polymer ?
#
loop_
_entity_poly.entity_id
_entity_poly.type
_entity_poly.pdbx_seq_one_letter_code
_entity_poly.pdbx_strand_id
1 'polypeptide(L)'
;MNIKQQNGTLSVTGLRELNAANAHAFRSTLARALSHDLHAIEIDLSQTRAVDGAGLGALVALYETAKEQRKREGFAMRLTNPTPTVQQMIELAQLHHLFEIAPPGSTPEGGLPPINLT
;
A
#
# COMPACT_ATOMS: atom_id res chain seq x y z
N MET A 1 -6.82 -8.97 -8.82
CA MET A 1 -5.78 -8.61 -7.83
C MET A 1 -4.90 -9.82 -7.60
N ASN A 2 -3.61 -9.61 -7.62
CA ASN A 2 -2.63 -10.66 -7.36
C ASN A 2 -1.90 -10.38 -6.08
N ILE A 3 -1.72 -11.41 -5.27
CA ILE A 3 -1.04 -11.31 -3.99
C ILE A 3 0.14 -12.27 -4.01
N LYS A 4 1.31 -11.78 -3.65
CA LYS A 4 2.51 -12.59 -3.64
C LYS A 4 3.31 -12.28 -2.39
N GLN A 5 3.83 -13.30 -1.73
CA GLN A 5 4.69 -13.10 -0.57
C GLN A 5 6.08 -13.58 -0.90
N GLN A 6 7.07 -12.71 -0.70
CA GLN A 6 8.45 -13.02 -1.03
C GLN A 6 9.38 -12.19 -0.17
N ASN A 7 10.35 -12.86 0.44
CA ASN A 7 11.38 -12.17 1.23
C ASN A 7 10.82 -11.25 2.31
N GLY A 8 9.73 -11.68 2.95
CA GLY A 8 9.15 -10.89 4.03
C GLY A 8 8.28 -9.73 3.56
N THR A 9 8.01 -9.63 2.27
CA THR A 9 7.16 -8.60 1.71
C THR A 9 5.92 -9.21 1.10
N LEU A 10 4.77 -8.68 1.45
CA LEU A 10 3.50 -9.04 0.83
C LEU A 10 3.22 -8.02 -0.27
N SER A 11 3.23 -8.48 -1.51
CA SER A 11 3.05 -7.61 -2.68
C SER A 11 1.67 -7.80 -3.27
N VAL A 12 0.98 -6.71 -3.50
CA VAL A 12 -0.36 -6.69 -4.10
C VAL A 12 -0.26 -5.93 -5.41
N THR A 13 -0.70 -6.56 -6.48
CA THR A 13 -0.71 -5.95 -7.81
C THR A 13 -2.05 -6.16 -8.47
N GLY A 14 -2.32 -5.41 -9.54
CA GLY A 14 -3.53 -5.59 -10.33
C GLY A 14 -4.79 -5.10 -9.66
N LEU A 15 -4.67 -4.19 -8.71
CA LEU A 15 -5.82 -3.61 -8.05
C LEU A 15 -6.36 -2.48 -8.93
N ARG A 16 -7.54 -2.67 -9.51
CA ARG A 16 -8.10 -1.72 -10.46
C ARG A 16 -8.89 -0.62 -9.81
N GLU A 17 -9.56 -0.93 -8.72
CA GLU A 17 -10.28 0.06 -7.96
C GLU A 17 -10.43 -0.43 -6.53
N LEU A 18 -10.62 0.49 -5.62
CA LEU A 18 -10.83 0.16 -4.23
C LEU A 18 -11.94 1.06 -3.71
N ASN A 19 -13.10 0.48 -3.48
CA ASN A 19 -14.30 1.23 -3.16
C ASN A 19 -15.18 0.44 -2.20
N ALA A 20 -16.35 0.99 -1.90
CA ALA A 20 -17.25 0.37 -0.95
C ALA A 20 -17.65 -1.06 -1.34
N ALA A 21 -17.67 -1.36 -2.64
CA ALA A 21 -18.08 -2.69 -3.11
C ALA A 21 -17.04 -3.75 -2.80
N ASN A 22 -15.75 -3.41 -2.78
CA ASN A 22 -14.69 -4.41 -2.59
C ASN A 22 -13.78 -4.16 -1.39
N ALA A 23 -13.98 -3.07 -0.67
CA ALA A 23 -13.10 -2.71 0.44
C ALA A 23 -13.04 -3.79 1.52
N HIS A 24 -14.18 -4.36 1.87
CA HIS A 24 -14.23 -5.38 2.90
C HIS A 24 -13.50 -6.65 2.46
N ALA A 25 -13.74 -7.10 1.23
CA ALA A 25 -13.08 -8.29 0.71
C ALA A 25 -11.57 -8.08 0.59
N PHE A 26 -11.18 -6.90 0.15
CA PHE A 26 -9.76 -6.53 0.06
C PHE A 26 -9.09 -6.66 1.44
N ARG A 27 -9.69 -6.03 2.42
CA ARG A 27 -9.16 -6.02 3.78
C ARG A 27 -9.09 -7.42 4.38
N SER A 28 -10.16 -8.20 4.21
CA SER A 28 -10.21 -9.55 4.76
C SER A 28 -9.19 -10.47 4.11
N THR A 29 -9.06 -10.37 2.79
CA THR A 29 -8.12 -11.20 2.05
C THR A 29 -6.69 -10.91 2.48
N LEU A 30 -6.33 -9.65 2.59
CA LEU A 30 -4.97 -9.29 2.96
C LEU A 30 -4.70 -9.56 4.44
N ALA A 31 -5.69 -9.37 5.30
CA ALA A 31 -5.51 -9.68 6.71
C ALA A 31 -5.19 -11.16 6.92
N ARG A 32 -5.82 -12.03 6.13
CA ARG A 32 -5.55 -13.46 6.21
C ARG A 32 -4.18 -13.83 5.64
N ALA A 33 -3.63 -13.00 4.78
CA ALA A 33 -2.33 -13.25 4.20
C ALA A 33 -1.18 -12.77 5.08
N LEU A 34 -1.47 -12.08 6.17
CA LEU A 34 -0.42 -11.62 7.07
C LEU A 34 0.23 -12.81 7.77
N SER A 35 1.54 -12.80 7.82
CA SER A 35 2.29 -13.86 8.50
C SER A 35 3.30 -13.21 9.45
N HIS A 36 3.84 -14.01 10.34
CA HIS A 36 4.80 -13.51 11.33
C HIS A 36 6.11 -13.03 10.70
N ASP A 37 6.41 -13.52 9.51
CA ASP A 37 7.66 -13.18 8.86
C ASP A 37 7.60 -11.89 8.07
N LEU A 38 6.43 -11.32 7.93
CA LEU A 38 6.30 -10.11 7.14
C LEU A 38 6.85 -8.90 7.86
N HIS A 39 7.59 -8.09 7.12
CA HIS A 39 8.04 -6.82 7.63
C HIS A 39 7.62 -5.67 6.69
N ALA A 40 6.96 -5.98 5.58
CA ALA A 40 6.47 -4.95 4.67
C ALA A 40 5.28 -5.43 3.88
N ILE A 41 4.40 -4.49 3.54
CA ILE A 41 3.32 -4.70 2.59
C ILE A 41 3.52 -3.65 1.51
N GLU A 42 3.51 -4.09 0.25
CA GLU A 42 3.59 -3.18 -0.88
C GLU A 42 2.35 -3.34 -1.73
N ILE A 43 1.66 -2.25 -1.96
CA ILE A 43 0.46 -2.23 -2.78
C ILE A 43 0.75 -1.38 -4.01
N ASP A 44 0.78 -2.04 -5.17
CA ASP A 44 1.01 -1.36 -6.43
C ASP A 44 -0.28 -0.74 -6.92
N LEU A 45 -0.30 0.56 -7.03
CA LEU A 45 -1.48 1.31 -7.44
C LEU A 45 -1.42 1.77 -8.89
N SER A 46 -0.47 1.25 -9.67
CA SER A 46 -0.29 1.69 -11.06
C SER A 46 -1.51 1.46 -11.92
N GLN A 47 -2.31 0.44 -11.62
CA GLN A 47 -3.51 0.14 -12.37
C GLN A 47 -4.79 0.56 -11.64
N THR A 48 -4.64 1.22 -10.52
CA THR A 48 -5.79 1.62 -9.71
C THR A 48 -6.33 2.95 -10.23
N ARG A 49 -7.53 2.90 -10.77
CA ARG A 49 -8.14 4.08 -11.39
C ARG A 49 -8.89 4.94 -10.40
N ALA A 50 -9.43 4.33 -9.36
CA ALA A 50 -10.24 5.06 -8.40
C ALA A 50 -10.16 4.43 -7.03
N VAL A 51 -10.12 5.29 -6.02
CA VAL A 51 -10.20 4.90 -4.61
C VAL A 51 -11.16 5.88 -3.96
N ASP A 52 -12.17 5.37 -3.28
CA ASP A 52 -13.09 6.24 -2.55
C ASP A 52 -12.79 6.22 -1.04
N GLY A 53 -13.63 6.87 -0.26
CA GLY A 53 -13.44 6.92 1.19
C GLY A 53 -13.42 5.55 1.85
N ALA A 54 -14.27 4.63 1.38
CA ALA A 54 -14.27 3.28 1.91
C ALA A 54 -12.97 2.56 1.56
N GLY A 55 -12.43 2.79 0.36
CA GLY A 55 -11.15 2.23 -0.03
C GLY A 55 -10.01 2.76 0.79
N LEU A 56 -9.99 4.06 1.02
CA LEU A 56 -8.97 4.66 1.89
C LEU A 56 -9.06 4.09 3.30
N GLY A 57 -10.30 3.93 3.80
CA GLY A 57 -10.50 3.34 5.11
C GLY A 57 -10.00 1.91 5.21
N ALA A 58 -10.14 1.14 4.12
CA ALA A 58 -9.63 -0.22 4.08
C ALA A 58 -8.10 -0.25 4.16
N LEU A 59 -7.43 0.68 3.47
CA LEU A 59 -5.98 0.78 3.55
C LEU A 59 -5.51 1.11 4.96
N VAL A 60 -6.18 2.05 5.61
CA VAL A 60 -5.85 2.42 6.99
C VAL A 60 -6.08 1.25 7.91
N ALA A 61 -7.20 0.55 7.78
CA ALA A 61 -7.53 -0.58 8.64
C ALA A 61 -6.52 -1.71 8.46
N LEU A 62 -6.09 -1.95 7.24
CA LEU A 62 -5.08 -2.96 6.99
C LEU A 62 -3.75 -2.59 7.65
N TYR A 63 -3.36 -1.33 7.52
CA TYR A 63 -2.15 -0.86 8.16
C TYR A 63 -2.21 -1.04 9.68
N GLU A 64 -3.32 -0.68 10.29
CA GLU A 64 -3.47 -0.79 11.73
C GLU A 64 -3.46 -2.23 12.20
N THR A 65 -4.13 -3.11 11.46
CA THR A 65 -4.13 -4.53 11.77
C THR A 65 -2.72 -5.12 11.68
N ALA A 66 -2.02 -4.78 10.62
CA ALA A 66 -0.68 -5.29 10.41
C ALA A 66 0.29 -4.77 11.47
N LYS A 67 0.18 -3.49 11.79
CA LYS A 67 1.03 -2.86 12.79
C LYS A 67 0.81 -3.48 14.17
N GLU A 68 -0.43 -3.73 14.52
CA GLU A 68 -0.77 -4.31 15.80
C GLU A 68 -0.26 -5.74 15.91
N GLN A 69 -0.41 -6.53 14.86
CA GLN A 69 0.05 -7.90 14.87
C GLN A 69 1.56 -8.01 14.85
N ARG A 70 2.22 -7.07 14.21
CA ARG A 70 3.67 -7.13 14.05
C ARG A 70 4.41 -6.57 15.25
N LYS A 71 3.97 -5.46 15.80
CA LYS A 71 4.63 -4.76 16.90
C LYS A 71 6.14 -4.70 16.76
N ARG A 72 6.57 -4.61 15.52
CA ARG A 72 7.94 -4.78 15.15
C ARG A 72 8.45 -3.49 14.57
N GLU A 73 9.61 -3.06 15.04
CA GLU A 73 10.21 -1.91 14.43
C GLU A 73 10.52 -2.17 12.97
N GLY A 74 10.36 -1.17 12.15
CA GLY A 74 10.67 -1.28 10.74
C GLY A 74 9.58 -1.84 9.88
N PHE A 75 8.42 -2.19 10.44
CA PHE A 75 7.33 -2.60 9.59
C PHE A 75 6.85 -1.42 8.77
N ALA A 76 6.70 -1.63 7.48
CA ALA A 76 6.30 -0.57 6.57
C ALA A 76 5.17 -1.02 5.67
N MET A 77 4.29 -0.08 5.35
CA MET A 77 3.29 -0.29 4.31
C MET A 77 3.54 0.75 3.24
N ARG A 78 3.86 0.27 2.03
CA ARG A 78 4.20 1.13 0.90
C ARG A 78 3.10 1.10 -0.13
N LEU A 79 2.75 2.27 -0.61
CA LEU A 79 1.85 2.41 -1.74
C LEU A 79 2.70 2.82 -2.93
N THR A 80 2.85 1.92 -3.89
CA THR A 80 3.78 2.13 -4.98
C THR A 80 3.06 2.54 -6.26
N ASN A 81 3.70 3.40 -7.03
CA ASN A 81 3.24 3.83 -8.35
C ASN A 81 1.80 4.37 -8.38
N PRO A 82 1.39 5.20 -7.43
CA PRO A 82 0.04 5.72 -7.46
C PRO A 82 -0.17 6.58 -8.70
N THR A 83 -1.35 6.48 -9.30
CA THR A 83 -1.72 7.41 -10.35
C THR A 83 -1.88 8.80 -9.74
N PRO A 84 -1.79 9.87 -10.54
CA PRO A 84 -1.97 11.22 -9.99
C PRO A 84 -3.28 11.41 -9.26
N THR A 85 -4.35 10.83 -9.75
CA THR A 85 -5.66 10.94 -9.11
C THR A 85 -5.65 10.26 -7.75
N VAL A 86 -5.10 9.05 -7.67
CA VAL A 86 -5.06 8.32 -6.41
C VAL A 86 -4.12 8.99 -5.43
N GLN A 87 -2.97 9.46 -5.90
CA GLN A 87 -2.04 10.17 -5.03
C GLN A 87 -2.67 11.41 -4.44
N GLN A 88 -3.41 12.16 -5.25
CA GLN A 88 -4.09 13.34 -4.77
C GLN A 88 -5.12 12.99 -3.69
N MET A 89 -5.85 11.91 -3.87
CA MET A 89 -6.81 11.48 -2.85
C MET A 89 -6.14 11.11 -1.54
N ILE A 90 -5.00 10.44 -1.61
CA ILE A 90 -4.24 10.07 -0.42
C ILE A 90 -3.79 11.34 0.31
N GLU A 91 -3.30 12.31 -0.45
CA GLU A 91 -2.83 13.57 0.13
C GLU A 91 -3.96 14.39 0.73
N LEU A 92 -5.09 14.46 0.04
CA LEU A 92 -6.24 15.20 0.55
C LEU A 92 -6.80 14.58 1.83
N ALA A 93 -6.69 13.26 1.95
CA ALA A 93 -7.10 12.57 3.17
C ALA A 93 -6.01 12.62 4.25
N GLN A 94 -4.88 13.22 3.95
CA GLN A 94 -3.74 13.34 4.86
C GLN A 94 -3.19 11.99 5.31
N LEU A 95 -3.28 11.00 4.43
CA LEU A 95 -2.77 9.66 4.72
C LEU A 95 -1.33 9.46 4.27
N HIS A 96 -0.75 10.45 3.61
CA HIS A 96 0.63 10.37 3.14
C HIS A 96 1.64 10.32 4.29
N HIS A 97 1.21 10.63 5.50
CA HIS A 97 2.06 10.49 6.70
C HIS A 97 2.03 9.07 7.25
N LEU A 98 1.01 8.31 6.90
CA LEU A 98 0.82 6.97 7.43
C LEU A 98 1.52 5.93 6.58
N PHE A 99 1.53 6.12 5.27
CA PHE A 99 2.10 5.18 4.33
C PHE A 99 3.34 5.75 3.68
N GLU A 100 4.26 4.87 3.30
CA GLU A 100 5.35 5.27 2.43
C GLU A 100 4.82 5.29 1.01
N ILE A 101 4.96 6.40 0.34
CA ILE A 101 4.50 6.55 -1.03
C ILE A 101 5.72 6.52 -1.94
N ALA A 102 5.76 5.57 -2.86
CA ALA A 102 6.83 5.46 -3.83
C ALA A 102 6.29 5.80 -5.21
N PRO A 103 6.50 7.03 -5.69
CA PRO A 103 5.96 7.44 -6.97
C PRO A 103 6.57 6.65 -8.13
N PRO A 104 5.92 6.66 -9.30
CA PRO A 104 6.44 5.95 -10.45
C PRO A 104 7.88 6.33 -10.75
N GLY A 105 8.69 5.34 -11.05
CA GLY A 105 10.09 5.57 -11.32
C GLY A 105 10.98 5.59 -10.10
N SER A 106 10.41 5.51 -8.91
CA SER A 106 11.18 5.43 -7.68
C SER A 106 11.80 4.07 -7.53
N THR A 107 12.97 4.05 -6.92
CA THR A 107 13.61 2.80 -6.57
C THR A 107 13.29 2.51 -5.11
N PRO A 108 12.42 1.56 -4.83
CA PRO A 108 11.93 1.40 -3.46
C PRO A 108 12.95 0.79 -2.51
N GLU A 109 13.99 0.19 -2.99
CA GLU A 109 14.92 -0.48 -2.09
C GLU A 109 16.29 0.08 -2.20
N GLY A 110 16.83 0.54 -1.08
CA GLY A 110 18.25 0.83 -0.98
C GLY A 110 18.90 1.45 -2.17
N GLY A 111 18.22 1.57 -3.25
CA GLY A 111 18.70 2.29 -4.37
C GLY A 111 18.65 3.76 -4.04
N LEU A 112 19.66 4.46 -4.46
CA LEU A 112 19.62 5.88 -4.31
C LEU A 112 18.47 6.41 -5.13
N PRO A 113 17.67 7.30 -4.57
CA PRO A 113 16.66 7.95 -5.38
C PRO A 113 17.38 8.62 -6.54
N PRO A 114 16.78 8.62 -7.70
CA PRO A 114 17.41 9.33 -8.82
C PRO A 114 17.66 10.74 -8.36
N ILE A 115 18.87 11.15 -8.56
CA ILE A 115 19.22 12.51 -8.22
C ILE A 115 18.43 13.40 -9.14
N ASN A 116 17.57 14.13 -8.55
CA ASN A 116 16.80 15.05 -9.31
C ASN A 116 17.62 16.32 -9.44
N LEU A 117 18.20 16.48 -10.58
CA LEU A 117 19.06 17.62 -10.82
C LEU A 117 18.31 18.84 -11.30
N THR A 118 17.03 18.76 -11.34
CA THR A 118 16.27 19.91 -11.77
C THR A 118 15.66 20.63 -10.61
#